data_c358f64a50af363d440b182dc3f46239
#
_entry.id   c358f64a50af363d440b182dc3f46239
#
_cell.length_a   1.000
_cell.length_b   1.000
_cell.length_c   1.000
_cell.angle_alpha   90.00
_cell.angle_beta   90.00
_cell.angle_gamma   90.00
#
_symmetry.space_group_name_H-M   'P 1'
#
loop_
_entity.id
_entity.type
_entity.pdbx_description
1 polymer ?
#
loop_
_entity_poly.entity_id
_entity_poly.type
_entity_poly.pdbx_seq_one_letter_code
_entity_poly.pdbx_strand_id
1 'polypeptide(L)'
;MPLAQIPAAAYGPGPRSPRPDPSCRRQGERHFDVIVYGDEPAGVMTALELSRQLPRLAGLPRPRIALLTPSDLRAGLGGTIARSGLAYLDRNQVPRDMWAVLPPFAPSSDLYRRFLRLTGVQQIAVDPRQASRAFRRALARARITLLAGVEPTGTELERAAAADGGTLQGEGSDRLCVIETAGHGRLGADLFIDASLGADLAHRASVPFLRGLGPRGLSRESISLGWIFEVEGLSITQLRNLEEQLTRRLLDRRDREAQHWLVGWPAYRNNRQRLLADLVDQRGNPLLLYSATSDSADQQSPALSIAVHGEQGLAPGLRRAPARMDAANVAILPDRLSFNALLFRNSAAQNREVIARHGRPLGWMVPAAADVESFFLRHGARRVHWMPELYIRSADQIAHPRMALSAGLMARGGVPRPEALGTFSYHLDFRGGISAYVPPAKPTFNFGYRHTLPREVSNLAVLGPASGFGGLGQGAGRIIELNISVGQGLAIASALALARRLPLAAVDPREVARLMPAGFAPYGRPSGSTAFSLFLGRLLYQLESWFPRWPWEPGWHSPLAS
;
A
#
# COMPACT_ATOMS: atom_id res chain seq x y z
N MET A 1 -23.70 -10.64 -30.97
CA MET A 1 -24.71 -11.35 -30.18
C MET A 1 -24.85 -10.58 -28.87
N PRO A 2 -26.05 -10.10 -28.51
CA PRO A 2 -26.25 -9.38 -27.26
C PRO A 2 -26.17 -10.36 -26.08
N LEU A 3 -25.39 -10.03 -25.08
CA LEU A 3 -25.29 -10.74 -23.82
C LEU A 3 -26.66 -10.68 -23.13
N ALA A 4 -27.27 -11.85 -22.95
CA ALA A 4 -28.52 -11.99 -22.23
C ALA A 4 -28.36 -11.44 -20.80
N GLN A 5 -29.15 -10.47 -20.46
CA GLN A 5 -29.35 -10.01 -19.08
C GLN A 5 -29.94 -11.16 -18.28
N ILE A 6 -29.22 -11.69 -17.30
CA ILE A 6 -29.77 -12.66 -16.33
C ILE A 6 -30.83 -11.88 -15.52
N PRO A 7 -32.10 -12.31 -15.54
CA PRO A 7 -33.16 -11.60 -14.83
C PRO A 7 -32.91 -11.64 -13.32
N ALA A 8 -33.18 -10.51 -12.66
CA ALA A 8 -33.11 -10.36 -11.20
C ALA A 8 -34.04 -11.31 -10.41
N ALA A 9 -34.86 -12.07 -11.09
CA ALA A 9 -35.86 -12.99 -10.52
C ALA A 9 -35.32 -14.38 -10.12
N ALA A 10 -34.02 -14.70 -10.35
CA ALA A 10 -33.45 -15.99 -9.93
C ALA A 10 -33.06 -16.05 -8.44
N TYR A 11 -33.17 -14.95 -7.73
CA TYR A 11 -33.05 -14.92 -6.26
C TYR A 11 -34.47 -14.78 -5.69
N GLY A 12 -35.05 -15.90 -5.30
CA GLY A 12 -36.29 -15.89 -4.53
C GLY A 12 -36.18 -14.96 -3.32
N PRO A 13 -37.31 -14.45 -2.75
CA PRO A 13 -37.29 -13.61 -1.58
C PRO A 13 -36.52 -14.34 -0.48
N GLY A 14 -35.28 -13.91 -0.26
CA GLY A 14 -34.45 -14.42 0.81
C GLY A 14 -35.17 -14.26 2.16
N PRO A 15 -34.90 -15.12 3.13
CA PRO A 15 -35.53 -15.06 4.44
C PRO A 15 -35.36 -13.67 5.04
N ARG A 16 -36.40 -13.24 5.75
CA ARG A 16 -36.50 -11.95 6.46
C ARG A 16 -35.16 -11.56 7.06
N SER A 17 -34.85 -10.24 6.96
CA SER A 17 -33.66 -9.55 7.49
C SER A 17 -32.88 -10.36 8.53
N PRO A 18 -31.62 -10.77 8.27
CA PRO A 18 -30.87 -11.56 9.22
C PRO A 18 -30.79 -10.82 10.55
N ARG A 19 -31.41 -11.37 11.59
CA ARG A 19 -31.19 -10.85 12.93
C ARG A 19 -29.72 -11.17 13.27
N PRO A 20 -28.97 -10.21 13.87
CA PRO A 20 -27.62 -10.47 14.33
C PRO A 20 -27.59 -11.72 15.21
N ASP A 21 -26.49 -12.44 15.17
CA ASP A 21 -26.29 -13.59 16.04
C ASP A 21 -26.39 -13.13 17.50
N PRO A 22 -27.38 -13.61 18.27
CA PRO A 22 -27.58 -13.13 19.62
C PRO A 22 -26.42 -13.45 20.56
N SER A 23 -25.55 -14.41 20.22
CA SER A 23 -24.42 -14.83 21.04
C SER A 23 -23.40 -13.73 21.28
N CYS A 24 -23.15 -12.87 20.27
CA CYS A 24 -22.17 -11.79 20.32
C CYS A 24 -22.73 -10.44 20.82
N ARG A 25 -24.04 -10.30 21.06
CA ARG A 25 -24.59 -9.05 21.59
C ARG A 25 -24.42 -8.96 23.09
N ARG A 26 -23.78 -7.89 23.56
CA ARG A 26 -23.57 -7.60 24.97
C ARG A 26 -24.40 -6.38 25.40
N GLN A 27 -24.83 -6.33 26.66
CA GLN A 27 -25.52 -5.16 27.19
C GLN A 27 -24.59 -3.94 27.22
N GLY A 28 -25.12 -2.78 26.85
CA GLY A 28 -24.39 -1.51 26.89
C GLY A 28 -23.43 -1.27 25.71
N GLU A 29 -23.46 -2.11 24.68
CA GLU A 29 -22.68 -1.88 23.47
C GLU A 29 -23.46 -1.10 22.41
N ARG A 30 -22.71 -0.32 21.60
CA ARG A 30 -23.22 0.22 20.35
C ARG A 30 -22.89 -0.76 19.23
N HIS A 31 -23.89 -1.42 18.69
CA HIS A 31 -23.73 -2.50 17.70
C HIS A 31 -23.87 -2.01 16.27
N PHE A 32 -23.03 -2.52 15.35
CA PHE A 32 -23.01 -2.28 13.91
C PHE A 32 -23.15 -3.61 13.13
N ASP A 33 -23.55 -3.54 11.87
CA ASP A 33 -23.49 -4.70 10.98
C ASP A 33 -22.04 -4.97 10.56
N VAL A 34 -21.26 -3.89 10.27
CA VAL A 34 -19.83 -3.98 9.97
C VAL A 34 -19.08 -2.80 10.60
N ILE A 35 -17.97 -3.09 11.24
CA ILE A 35 -16.96 -2.10 11.63
C ILE A 35 -15.74 -2.23 10.71
N VAL A 36 -15.35 -1.12 10.09
CA VAL A 36 -14.06 -0.96 9.42
C VAL A 36 -13.16 -0.13 10.33
N TYR A 37 -12.05 -0.70 10.78
CA TYR A 37 -11.06 -0.04 11.62
C TYR A 37 -9.83 0.36 10.79
N GLY A 38 -9.48 1.63 10.80
CA GLY A 38 -8.43 2.20 9.96
C GLY A 38 -9.00 2.98 8.76
N ASP A 39 -8.52 4.20 8.59
CA ASP A 39 -8.95 5.12 7.53
C ASP A 39 -8.00 5.17 6.33
N GLU A 40 -7.21 4.11 6.11
CA GLU A 40 -6.45 3.98 4.88
C GLU A 40 -7.38 4.03 3.65
N PRO A 41 -6.92 4.47 2.48
CA PRO A 41 -7.78 4.58 1.30
C PRO A 41 -8.56 3.30 1.00
N ALA A 42 -7.96 2.14 1.21
CA ALA A 42 -8.63 0.85 1.02
C ALA A 42 -9.77 0.65 2.05
N GLY A 43 -9.57 1.02 3.31
CA GLY A 43 -10.60 0.96 4.35
C GLY A 43 -11.78 1.87 4.06
N VAL A 44 -11.51 3.15 3.72
CA VAL A 44 -12.55 4.13 3.34
C VAL A 44 -13.37 3.63 2.15
N MET A 45 -12.70 3.18 1.09
CA MET A 45 -13.38 2.70 -0.12
C MET A 45 -14.16 1.41 0.12
N THR A 46 -13.66 0.51 0.97
CA THR A 46 -14.37 -0.71 1.36
C THR A 46 -15.62 -0.40 2.17
N ALA A 47 -15.56 0.55 3.11
CA ALA A 47 -16.74 1.02 3.85
C ALA A 47 -17.82 1.59 2.90
N LEU A 48 -17.40 2.39 1.90
CA LEU A 48 -18.30 2.91 0.87
C LEU A 48 -18.87 1.79 -0.02
N GLU A 49 -18.11 0.74 -0.31
CA GLU A 49 -18.62 -0.39 -1.08
C GLU A 49 -19.58 -1.26 -0.27
N LEU A 50 -19.31 -1.49 1.01
CA LEU A 50 -20.23 -2.17 1.93
C LEU A 50 -21.60 -1.47 1.97
N SER A 51 -21.65 -0.15 1.98
CA SER A 51 -22.91 0.59 1.97
C SER A 51 -23.77 0.34 0.71
N ARG A 52 -23.16 -0.16 -0.37
CA ARG A 52 -23.83 -0.56 -1.63
C ARG A 52 -24.18 -2.03 -1.68
N GLN A 53 -23.26 -2.89 -1.18
CA GLN A 53 -23.40 -4.34 -1.31
C GLN A 53 -24.34 -4.93 -0.25
N LEU A 54 -24.35 -4.40 0.96
CA LEU A 54 -25.22 -4.89 2.03
C LEU A 54 -26.73 -4.78 1.69
N PRO A 55 -27.23 -3.65 1.16
CA PRO A 55 -28.62 -3.59 0.69
C PRO A 55 -28.91 -4.57 -0.44
N ARG A 56 -27.96 -4.74 -1.37
CA ARG A 56 -28.14 -5.53 -2.59
C ARG A 56 -28.09 -7.03 -2.34
N LEU A 57 -27.13 -7.49 -1.52
CA LEU A 57 -26.82 -8.92 -1.36
C LEU A 57 -27.31 -9.49 -0.03
N ALA A 58 -27.32 -8.66 1.04
CA ALA A 58 -27.75 -9.11 2.36
C ALA A 58 -29.16 -8.66 2.75
N GLY A 59 -29.85 -7.92 1.88
CA GLY A 59 -31.20 -7.43 2.18
C GLY A 59 -31.26 -6.44 3.35
N LEU A 60 -30.17 -5.75 3.64
CA LEU A 60 -30.08 -4.73 4.70
C LEU A 60 -30.28 -3.33 4.09
N PRO A 61 -31.50 -2.79 4.02
CA PRO A 61 -31.78 -1.54 3.29
C PRO A 61 -31.13 -0.31 3.93
N ARG A 62 -30.81 -0.38 5.22
CA ARG A 62 -30.13 0.67 5.99
C ARG A 62 -29.03 0.05 6.86
N PRO A 63 -27.91 -0.38 6.26
CA PRO A 63 -26.84 -1.03 7.01
C PRO A 63 -26.19 -0.05 7.98
N ARG A 64 -25.90 -0.52 9.18
CA ARG A 64 -25.16 0.22 10.19
C ARG A 64 -23.68 -0.08 10.02
N ILE A 65 -22.98 0.81 9.35
CA ILE A 65 -21.54 0.69 9.09
C ILE A 65 -20.83 1.79 9.89
N ALA A 66 -19.75 1.42 10.59
CA ALA A 66 -18.84 2.36 11.21
C ALA A 66 -17.47 2.29 10.55
N LEU A 67 -16.86 3.46 10.33
CA LEU A 67 -15.43 3.61 10.06
C LEU A 67 -14.78 4.22 11.30
N LEU A 68 -13.87 3.49 11.91
CA LEU A 68 -13.13 3.90 13.09
C LEU A 68 -11.70 4.25 12.69
N THR A 69 -11.12 5.29 13.28
CA THR A 69 -9.71 5.62 13.07
C THR A 69 -9.04 6.07 14.36
N PRO A 70 -7.78 5.66 14.62
CA PRO A 70 -7.01 6.18 15.75
C PRO A 70 -6.64 7.66 15.59
N SER A 71 -6.63 8.18 14.34
CA SER A 71 -6.35 9.59 14.07
C SER A 71 -7.46 10.51 14.58
N ASP A 72 -7.09 11.69 15.09
CA ASP A 72 -8.01 12.76 15.44
C ASP A 72 -8.58 13.51 14.20
N LEU A 73 -8.14 13.16 13.02
CA LEU A 73 -8.52 13.71 11.71
C LEU A 73 -8.14 15.19 11.49
N ARG A 74 -7.36 15.83 12.37
CA ARG A 74 -6.90 17.22 12.15
C ARG A 74 -6.03 17.32 10.90
N ALA A 75 -5.13 16.35 10.73
CA ALA A 75 -4.26 16.25 9.54
C ALA A 75 -4.96 15.63 8.31
N GLY A 76 -6.22 15.23 8.42
CA GLY A 76 -7.02 14.70 7.32
C GLY A 76 -7.49 13.26 7.50
N LEU A 77 -8.48 12.88 6.71
CA LEU A 77 -9.01 11.52 6.58
C LEU A 77 -8.45 10.88 5.31
N GLY A 78 -7.91 9.67 5.42
CA GLY A 78 -7.40 8.91 4.27
C GLY A 78 -5.92 8.51 4.42
N GLY A 79 -5.46 8.29 5.64
CA GLY A 79 -4.18 7.66 6.00
C GLY A 79 -3.01 8.09 5.12
N THR A 80 -2.46 7.12 4.43
CA THR A 80 -1.29 7.26 3.53
C THR A 80 -1.44 8.41 2.51
N ILE A 81 -2.64 8.67 1.95
CA ILE A 81 -2.82 9.81 1.03
C ILE A 81 -2.88 11.11 1.81
N ALA A 82 -3.77 11.22 2.79
CA ALA A 82 -4.07 12.50 3.41
C ALA A 82 -2.99 12.95 4.40
N ARG A 83 -2.45 12.04 5.23
CA ARG A 83 -1.55 12.37 6.32
C ARG A 83 -0.09 12.12 5.99
N SER A 84 0.21 11.02 5.27
CA SER A 84 1.57 10.80 4.76
C SER A 84 1.84 11.53 3.44
N GLY A 85 0.81 12.12 2.79
CA GLY A 85 0.95 12.96 1.61
C GLY A 85 1.27 12.22 0.32
N LEU A 86 0.97 10.91 0.21
CA LEU A 86 1.24 10.17 -1.03
C LEU A 86 0.38 10.70 -2.18
N ALA A 87 0.96 11.63 -2.92
CA ALA A 87 0.31 12.29 -4.05
C ALA A 87 0.56 11.58 -5.40
N TYR A 88 1.60 10.78 -5.52
CA TYR A 88 1.90 9.99 -6.71
C TYR A 88 1.36 8.57 -6.55
N LEU A 89 0.37 8.18 -7.34
CA LEU A 89 -0.26 6.86 -7.27
C LEU A 89 0.46 5.86 -8.16
N ASP A 90 0.98 4.83 -7.54
CA ASP A 90 1.40 3.63 -8.25
C ASP A 90 0.17 2.90 -8.81
N ARG A 91 0.19 2.58 -10.10
CA ARG A 91 -0.91 1.96 -10.83
C ARG A 91 -0.58 0.52 -11.22
N ASN A 92 -1.62 -0.24 -11.54
CA ASN A 92 -1.50 -1.56 -12.16
C ASN A 92 -0.76 -1.44 -13.50
N GLN A 93 0.46 -1.94 -13.57
CA GLN A 93 1.35 -1.75 -14.71
C GLN A 93 1.26 -2.93 -15.68
N VAL A 94 0.63 -2.74 -16.81
CA VAL A 94 0.59 -3.76 -17.89
C VAL A 94 1.99 -3.94 -18.48
N PRO A 95 2.48 -5.18 -18.65
CA PRO A 95 3.71 -5.44 -19.40
C PRO A 95 3.66 -4.87 -20.82
N ARG A 96 4.81 -4.38 -21.32
CA ARG A 96 4.87 -3.68 -22.63
C ARG A 96 4.41 -4.55 -23.81
N ASP A 97 4.71 -5.83 -23.77
CA ASP A 97 4.30 -6.82 -24.78
C ASP A 97 2.77 -7.01 -24.87
N MET A 98 2.04 -6.57 -23.86
CA MET A 98 0.58 -6.59 -23.84
C MET A 98 -0.08 -5.26 -24.26
N TRP A 99 0.69 -4.20 -24.52
CA TRP A 99 0.14 -2.88 -24.88
C TRP A 99 -0.61 -2.86 -26.21
N ALA A 100 -0.37 -3.83 -27.10
CA ALA A 100 -1.13 -3.98 -28.33
C ALA A 100 -2.62 -4.30 -28.10
N VAL A 101 -2.93 -4.93 -26.94
CA VAL A 101 -4.28 -5.39 -26.59
C VAL A 101 -4.82 -4.76 -25.31
N LEU A 102 -3.95 -4.16 -24.52
CA LEU A 102 -4.28 -3.52 -23.24
C LEU A 102 -3.60 -2.15 -23.13
N PRO A 103 -4.27 -1.15 -22.53
CA PRO A 103 -3.63 0.14 -22.28
C PRO A 103 -2.48 -0.01 -21.27
N PRO A 104 -1.54 0.96 -21.19
CA PRO A 104 -0.40 0.92 -20.28
C PRO A 104 -0.77 0.72 -18.80
N PHE A 105 -1.94 1.23 -18.41
CA PHE A 105 -2.56 0.91 -17.13
C PHE A 105 -3.69 -0.08 -17.38
N ALA A 106 -3.62 -1.23 -16.72
CA ALA A 106 -4.65 -2.24 -16.80
C ALA A 106 -6.03 -1.70 -16.42
N PRO A 107 -7.10 -2.32 -16.89
CA PRO A 107 -8.44 -2.02 -16.41
C PRO A 107 -8.48 -2.17 -14.89
N SER A 108 -8.68 -1.06 -14.21
CA SER A 108 -8.82 -1.04 -12.75
C SER A 108 -10.19 -1.59 -12.33
N SER A 109 -10.29 -2.07 -11.10
CA SER A 109 -11.58 -2.46 -10.51
C SER A 109 -12.56 -1.29 -10.50
N ASP A 110 -13.87 -1.59 -10.45
CA ASP A 110 -14.88 -0.52 -10.39
C ASP A 110 -14.70 0.37 -9.17
N LEU A 111 -14.38 -0.23 -8.03
CA LEU A 111 -14.13 0.51 -6.80
C LEU A 111 -12.93 1.44 -6.91
N TYR A 112 -11.84 1.00 -7.56
CA TYR A 112 -10.69 1.88 -7.78
C TYR A 112 -11.00 2.98 -8.80
N ARG A 113 -11.73 2.71 -9.87
CA ARG A 113 -12.21 3.76 -10.79
C ARG A 113 -13.08 4.80 -10.07
N ARG A 114 -13.90 4.36 -9.12
CA ARG A 114 -14.69 5.27 -8.27
C ARG A 114 -13.80 6.09 -7.33
N PHE A 115 -12.76 5.49 -6.76
CA PHE A 115 -11.75 6.19 -5.99
C PHE A 115 -11.10 7.31 -6.82
N LEU A 116 -10.62 7.02 -8.03
CA LEU A 116 -10.00 8.02 -8.92
C LEU A 116 -10.98 9.19 -9.20
N ARG A 117 -12.22 8.88 -9.57
CA ARG A 117 -13.24 9.93 -9.79
C ARG A 117 -13.56 10.73 -8.52
N LEU A 118 -13.70 10.06 -7.39
CA LEU A 118 -14.01 10.68 -6.11
C LEU A 118 -12.93 11.67 -5.68
N THR A 119 -11.68 11.32 -5.86
CA THR A 119 -10.51 12.11 -5.45
C THR A 119 -10.03 13.09 -6.51
N GLY A 120 -10.64 13.06 -7.72
CA GLY A 120 -10.30 13.98 -8.82
C GLY A 120 -9.01 13.64 -9.55
N VAL A 121 -8.52 12.40 -9.44
CA VAL A 121 -7.33 11.93 -10.14
C VAL A 121 -7.62 11.80 -11.62
N GLN A 122 -6.83 12.47 -12.44
CA GLN A 122 -6.93 12.36 -13.89
C GLN A 122 -6.08 11.21 -14.42
N GLN A 123 -4.82 11.15 -14.04
CA GLN A 123 -3.90 10.11 -14.49
C GLN A 123 -3.15 9.45 -13.32
N ILE A 124 -2.31 10.19 -12.60
CA ILE A 124 -1.43 9.70 -11.54
C ILE A 124 -1.57 10.53 -10.25
N ALA A 125 -1.55 11.87 -10.36
CA ALA A 125 -1.51 12.71 -9.17
C ALA A 125 -2.85 12.78 -8.45
N VAL A 126 -2.80 12.64 -7.14
CA VAL A 126 -3.91 12.89 -6.23
C VAL A 126 -3.55 14.05 -5.29
N ASP A 127 -4.42 15.05 -5.18
CA ASP A 127 -4.24 16.09 -4.16
C ASP A 127 -4.69 15.55 -2.79
N PRO A 128 -3.79 15.40 -1.80
CA PRO A 128 -4.11 14.86 -0.49
C PRO A 128 -5.22 15.62 0.24
N ARG A 129 -5.23 16.95 0.11
CA ARG A 129 -6.22 17.83 0.74
C ARG A 129 -7.60 17.65 0.11
N GLN A 130 -7.65 17.54 -1.22
CA GLN A 130 -8.89 17.29 -1.96
C GLN A 130 -9.44 15.90 -1.67
N ALA A 131 -8.59 14.87 -1.67
CA ALA A 131 -8.96 13.49 -1.38
C ALA A 131 -9.58 13.37 0.03
N SER A 132 -8.97 13.96 1.05
CA SER A 132 -9.50 13.96 2.42
C SER A 132 -10.89 14.57 2.51
N ARG A 133 -11.11 15.74 1.86
CA ARG A 133 -12.44 16.37 1.80
C ARG A 133 -13.46 15.50 1.07
N ALA A 134 -13.04 14.85 -0.01
CA ALA A 134 -13.89 13.98 -0.80
C ALA A 134 -14.33 12.74 -0.01
N PHE A 135 -13.42 12.10 0.72
CA PHE A 135 -13.71 10.97 1.59
C PHE A 135 -14.74 11.32 2.67
N ARG A 136 -14.54 12.44 3.39
CA ARG A 136 -15.49 12.90 4.41
C ARG A 136 -16.89 13.08 3.83
N ARG A 137 -17.01 13.77 2.68
CA ARG A 137 -18.31 13.98 2.01
C ARG A 137 -18.95 12.67 1.55
N ALA A 138 -18.14 11.72 1.05
CA ALA A 138 -18.64 10.44 0.58
C ALA A 138 -19.18 9.57 1.72
N LEU A 139 -18.44 9.47 2.83
CA LEU A 139 -18.88 8.75 4.04
C LEU A 139 -20.18 9.33 4.61
N ALA A 140 -20.27 10.66 4.72
CA ALA A 140 -21.47 11.35 5.20
C ALA A 140 -22.69 11.08 4.30
N ARG A 141 -22.53 11.16 2.97
CA ARG A 141 -23.61 10.83 2.01
C ARG A 141 -24.05 9.37 2.09
N ALA A 142 -23.11 8.47 2.33
CA ALA A 142 -23.38 7.03 2.52
C ALA A 142 -23.94 6.71 3.93
N ARG A 143 -24.07 7.72 4.81
CA ARG A 143 -24.52 7.57 6.21
C ARG A 143 -23.66 6.58 7.01
N ILE A 144 -22.37 6.52 6.70
CA ILE A 144 -21.39 5.72 7.46
C ILE A 144 -21.02 6.51 8.70
N THR A 145 -21.08 5.87 9.86
CA THR A 145 -20.67 6.47 11.13
C THR A 145 -19.14 6.60 11.15
N LEU A 146 -18.62 7.82 11.18
CA LEU A 146 -17.19 8.09 11.34
C LEU A 146 -16.88 8.41 12.80
N LEU A 147 -16.02 7.59 13.43
CA LEU A 147 -15.50 7.83 14.78
C LEU A 147 -13.99 8.01 14.72
N ALA A 148 -13.50 9.14 15.23
CA ALA A 148 -12.10 9.51 15.24
C ALA A 148 -11.50 9.40 16.65
N GLY A 149 -10.18 9.24 16.74
CA GLY A 149 -9.49 9.08 18.01
C GLY A 149 -9.86 7.76 18.73
N VAL A 150 -10.22 6.73 17.95
CA VAL A 150 -10.64 5.44 18.50
C VAL A 150 -9.42 4.53 18.61
N GLU A 151 -8.95 4.34 19.84
CA GLU A 151 -7.89 3.37 20.13
C GLU A 151 -8.50 2.14 20.82
N PRO A 152 -8.33 0.92 20.27
CA PRO A 152 -8.76 -0.29 20.92
C PRO A 152 -7.95 -0.52 22.20
N THR A 153 -8.63 -0.59 23.34
CA THR A 153 -8.01 -0.92 24.64
C THR A 153 -8.12 -2.39 24.96
N GLY A 154 -9.13 -3.07 24.41
CA GLY A 154 -9.38 -4.50 24.57
C GLY A 154 -10.29 -5.03 23.49
N THR A 155 -10.44 -6.35 23.44
CA THR A 155 -11.37 -7.07 22.59
C THR A 155 -12.03 -8.21 23.34
N GLU A 156 -13.31 -8.47 23.07
CA GLU A 156 -13.99 -9.67 23.56
C GLU A 156 -14.16 -10.66 22.41
N LEU A 157 -13.66 -11.87 22.64
CA LEU A 157 -13.77 -12.98 21.72
C LEU A 157 -14.73 -14.03 22.29
N GLU A 158 -15.64 -14.53 21.47
CA GLU A 158 -16.39 -15.73 21.73
C GLU A 158 -15.59 -16.91 21.16
N ARG A 159 -15.24 -17.86 22.02
CA ARG A 159 -14.54 -19.07 21.58
C ARG A 159 -15.50 -19.99 20.83
N ALA A 160 -15.02 -20.54 19.72
CA ALA A 160 -15.74 -21.61 19.06
C ALA A 160 -15.88 -22.79 20.02
N ALA A 161 -17.11 -23.31 20.18
CA ALA A 161 -17.32 -24.55 20.92
C ALA A 161 -16.46 -25.65 20.30
N ALA A 162 -15.69 -26.35 21.11
CA ALA A 162 -14.96 -27.53 20.64
C ALA A 162 -16.00 -28.49 20.04
N ALA A 163 -15.88 -28.79 18.74
CA ALA A 163 -16.74 -29.76 18.11
C ALA A 163 -16.45 -31.13 18.73
N ASP A 164 -17.42 -31.67 19.45
CA ASP A 164 -17.37 -33.04 19.98
C ASP A 164 -17.21 -33.99 18.80
N GLY A 165 -16.09 -34.71 18.74
CA GLY A 165 -15.87 -35.89 17.92
C GLY A 165 -15.50 -35.64 16.45
N GLY A 166 -14.22 -35.53 16.16
CA GLY A 166 -13.68 -36.07 14.91
C GLY A 166 -13.73 -35.18 13.68
N THR A 167 -13.45 -33.91 13.76
CA THR A 167 -13.24 -33.04 12.59
C THR A 167 -11.85 -32.49 12.56
N LEU A 168 -11.32 -32.37 11.34
CA LEU A 168 -9.99 -31.93 10.96
C LEU A 168 -9.44 -30.81 11.89
N GLN A 169 -8.28 -31.05 12.49
CA GLN A 169 -7.53 -30.05 13.28
C GLN A 169 -7.48 -28.72 12.53
N GLY A 170 -8.17 -27.68 13.02
CA GLY A 170 -8.02 -26.31 12.54
C GLY A 170 -9.26 -25.47 12.28
N GLU A 171 -10.48 -25.90 12.62
CA GLU A 171 -11.70 -25.13 12.31
C GLU A 171 -12.42 -24.47 13.49
N GLY A 172 -11.86 -24.50 14.67
CA GLY A 172 -12.35 -23.72 15.80
C GLY A 172 -11.79 -22.31 15.81
N SER A 173 -12.29 -21.44 14.92
CA SER A 173 -11.87 -20.03 14.93
C SER A 173 -12.76 -19.23 15.87
N ASP A 174 -12.13 -18.42 16.73
CA ASP A 174 -12.82 -17.50 17.63
C ASP A 174 -13.65 -16.48 16.82
N ARG A 175 -14.62 -15.86 17.46
CA ARG A 175 -15.42 -14.79 16.92
C ARG A 175 -15.19 -13.51 17.69
N LEU A 176 -14.81 -12.41 17.03
CA LEU A 176 -14.70 -11.09 17.63
C LEU A 176 -16.10 -10.50 17.82
N CYS A 177 -16.45 -10.15 19.04
CA CYS A 177 -17.77 -9.62 19.39
C CYS A 177 -17.73 -8.13 19.66
N VAL A 178 -16.75 -7.67 20.43
CA VAL A 178 -16.68 -6.29 20.92
C VAL A 178 -15.26 -5.76 20.86
N ILE A 179 -15.13 -4.51 20.50
CA ILE A 179 -13.95 -3.68 20.68
C ILE A 179 -14.20 -2.77 21.89
N GLU A 180 -13.35 -2.82 22.89
CA GLU A 180 -13.32 -1.83 23.95
C GLU A 180 -12.46 -0.65 23.53
N THR A 181 -12.92 0.57 23.77
CA THR A 181 -12.24 1.77 23.27
C THR A 181 -12.15 2.82 24.37
N ALA A 182 -11.04 3.56 24.38
CA ALA A 182 -10.95 4.77 25.19
C ALA A 182 -11.87 5.86 24.57
N GLY A 183 -12.82 6.37 25.34
CA GLY A 183 -13.67 7.51 24.97
C GLY A 183 -14.91 7.20 24.12
N HIS A 184 -15.03 6.03 23.48
CA HIS A 184 -16.21 5.64 22.71
C HIS A 184 -16.98 4.44 23.27
N GLY A 185 -16.52 3.88 24.41
CA GLY A 185 -17.14 2.76 25.05
C GLY A 185 -16.95 1.44 24.29
N ARG A 186 -17.96 0.59 24.35
CA ARG A 186 -17.98 -0.76 23.78
C ARG A 186 -18.68 -0.74 22.41
N LEU A 187 -17.95 -1.17 21.39
CA LEU A 187 -18.42 -1.19 20.00
C LEU A 187 -18.47 -2.64 19.50
N GLY A 188 -19.66 -3.13 19.20
CA GLY A 188 -19.88 -4.48 18.67
C GLY A 188 -20.19 -4.48 17.19
N ALA A 189 -19.86 -5.57 16.50
CA ALA A 189 -20.29 -5.78 15.12
C ALA A 189 -20.41 -7.26 14.75
N ASP A 190 -21.19 -7.54 13.71
CA ASP A 190 -21.28 -8.88 13.13
C ASP A 190 -20.01 -9.22 12.34
N LEU A 191 -19.39 -8.24 11.67
CA LEU A 191 -18.13 -8.37 10.93
C LEU A 191 -17.18 -7.21 11.21
N PHE A 192 -15.88 -7.50 11.20
CA PHE A 192 -14.82 -6.53 11.38
C PHE A 192 -13.83 -6.59 10.20
N ILE A 193 -13.41 -5.41 9.74
CA ILE A 193 -12.35 -5.26 8.75
C ILE A 193 -11.30 -4.34 9.33
N ASP A 194 -10.13 -4.88 9.63
CA ASP A 194 -8.98 -4.08 10.06
C ASP A 194 -8.24 -3.59 8.81
N ALA A 195 -8.36 -2.31 8.55
CA ALA A 195 -7.70 -1.61 7.46
C ALA A 195 -6.69 -0.57 7.99
N SER A 196 -6.22 -0.75 9.22
CA SER A 196 -5.10 0.03 9.76
C SER A 196 -3.77 -0.47 9.18
N LEU A 197 -2.75 0.40 9.13
CA LEU A 197 -1.43 0.03 8.59
C LEU A 197 -0.77 -1.11 9.36
N GLY A 198 -0.93 -1.12 10.68
CA GLY A 198 -0.31 -2.10 11.56
C GLY A 198 -1.19 -3.29 11.90
N ALA A 199 -2.42 -3.36 11.39
CA ALA A 199 -3.43 -4.32 11.82
C ALA A 199 -3.69 -4.30 13.35
N ASP A 200 -3.88 -3.09 13.88
CA ASP A 200 -3.95 -2.85 15.33
C ASP A 200 -5.10 -3.60 16.00
N LEU A 201 -6.25 -3.70 15.32
CA LEU A 201 -7.39 -4.47 15.82
C LEU A 201 -7.11 -5.98 15.81
N ALA A 202 -6.48 -6.49 14.77
CA ALA A 202 -6.14 -7.91 14.67
C ALA A 202 -5.09 -8.31 15.72
N HIS A 203 -4.13 -7.42 16.02
CA HIS A 203 -3.20 -7.61 17.15
C HIS A 203 -3.93 -7.70 18.48
N ARG A 204 -4.93 -6.85 18.74
CA ARG A 204 -5.77 -6.91 19.95
C ARG A 204 -6.62 -8.17 20.01
N ALA A 205 -7.07 -8.66 18.86
CA ALA A 205 -7.79 -9.93 18.75
C ALA A 205 -6.88 -11.17 18.78
N SER A 206 -5.62 -11.02 19.18
CA SER A 206 -4.63 -12.11 19.33
C SER A 206 -4.33 -12.89 18.06
N VAL A 207 -4.52 -12.28 16.90
CA VAL A 207 -4.06 -12.87 15.62
C VAL A 207 -2.53 -12.90 15.64
N PRO A 208 -1.88 -14.03 15.31
CA PRO A 208 -0.42 -14.11 15.25
C PRO A 208 0.13 -13.45 13.98
N PHE A 209 1.32 -12.85 14.10
CA PHE A 209 1.99 -12.14 13.03
C PHE A 209 3.40 -12.65 12.74
N LEU A 210 3.75 -12.67 11.46
CA LEU A 210 5.13 -12.80 11.00
C LEU A 210 5.80 -11.42 11.11
N ARG A 211 6.99 -11.39 11.71
CA ARG A 211 7.75 -10.15 11.89
C ARG A 211 8.47 -9.73 10.61
N GLY A 212 8.42 -8.44 10.32
CA GLY A 212 9.12 -7.84 9.19
C GLY A 212 8.70 -8.45 7.84
N LEU A 213 9.66 -8.67 6.94
CA LEU A 213 9.38 -9.18 5.60
C LEU A 213 9.37 -10.71 5.51
N GLY A 214 9.36 -11.41 6.61
CA GLY A 214 9.14 -12.84 6.66
C GLY A 214 10.12 -13.64 7.52
N PRO A 215 9.95 -14.97 7.56
CA PRO A 215 10.82 -15.87 8.28
C PRO A 215 12.22 -15.94 7.64
N ARG A 216 13.22 -16.53 8.18
CA ARG A 216 14.53 -16.84 7.56
C ARG A 216 15.35 -15.60 7.13
N GLY A 217 15.71 -14.77 8.09
CA GLY A 217 16.69 -13.70 7.88
C GLY A 217 16.10 -12.36 7.48
N LEU A 218 14.89 -12.32 6.92
CA LEU A 218 14.20 -11.06 6.59
C LEU A 218 13.24 -10.56 7.67
N SER A 219 13.10 -11.28 8.78
CA SER A 219 12.22 -10.90 9.90
C SER A 219 12.64 -9.62 10.63
N ARG A 220 13.89 -9.19 10.44
CA ARG A 220 14.43 -7.94 11.00
C ARG A 220 14.36 -6.77 10.02
N GLU A 221 13.97 -7.02 8.78
CA GLU A 221 13.98 -6.05 7.70
C GLU A 221 12.59 -5.49 7.43
N SER A 222 12.57 -4.31 6.83
CA SER A 222 11.37 -3.57 6.47
C SER A 222 11.64 -2.82 5.16
N ILE A 223 10.60 -2.53 4.39
CA ILE A 223 10.73 -1.60 3.26
C ILE A 223 11.00 -0.20 3.82
N SER A 224 11.87 0.58 3.18
CA SER A 224 12.24 1.92 3.64
C SER A 224 11.02 2.79 3.92
N LEU A 225 11.06 3.51 5.04
CA LEU A 225 10.10 4.58 5.33
C LEU A 225 10.34 5.74 4.38
N GLY A 226 9.27 6.40 3.94
CA GLY A 226 9.35 7.63 3.17
C GLY A 226 8.89 8.82 4.00
N TRP A 227 9.58 9.96 3.89
CA TRP A 227 9.04 11.21 4.38
C TRP A 227 8.73 12.10 3.19
N ILE A 228 7.46 12.22 2.87
CA ILE A 228 6.99 12.98 1.72
C ILE A 228 6.98 14.46 2.09
N PHE A 229 7.35 15.29 1.13
CA PHE A 229 7.32 16.74 1.27
C PHE A 229 6.78 17.42 0.02
N GLU A 230 6.19 18.58 0.21
CA GLU A 230 5.65 19.43 -0.85
C GLU A 230 6.53 20.67 -0.99
N VAL A 231 6.83 21.08 -2.22
CA VAL A 231 7.64 22.24 -2.56
C VAL A 231 6.76 23.27 -3.27
N GLU A 232 6.64 24.44 -2.69
CA GLU A 232 5.93 25.59 -3.25
C GLU A 232 6.92 26.60 -3.88
N GLY A 233 6.47 27.29 -4.93
CA GLY A 233 7.26 28.33 -5.59
C GLY A 233 8.23 27.80 -6.64
N LEU A 234 8.30 26.49 -6.84
CA LEU A 234 9.10 25.84 -7.86
C LEU A 234 8.18 25.12 -8.85
N SER A 235 8.23 25.48 -10.12
CA SER A 235 7.52 24.78 -11.19
C SER A 235 8.30 23.55 -11.66
N ILE A 236 7.59 22.63 -12.33
CA ILE A 236 8.24 21.43 -12.92
C ILE A 236 9.32 21.82 -13.96
N THR A 237 9.12 22.90 -14.70
CA THR A 237 10.10 23.43 -15.66
C THR A 237 11.36 23.94 -14.95
N GLN A 238 11.19 24.67 -13.85
CA GLN A 238 12.33 25.14 -13.04
C GLN A 238 13.08 23.97 -12.41
N LEU A 239 12.37 22.96 -11.90
CA LEU A 239 12.99 21.74 -11.37
C LEU A 239 13.81 21.02 -12.45
N ARG A 240 13.27 20.90 -13.67
CA ARG A 240 13.99 20.30 -14.80
C ARG A 240 15.25 21.08 -15.19
N ASN A 241 15.16 22.43 -15.22
CA ASN A 241 16.31 23.28 -15.49
C ASN A 241 17.38 23.15 -14.40
N LEU A 242 16.96 23.05 -13.13
CA LEU A 242 17.86 22.77 -12.02
C LEU A 242 18.56 21.42 -12.21
N GLU A 243 17.81 20.36 -12.49
CA GLU A 243 18.38 19.03 -12.73
C GLU A 243 19.39 19.03 -13.88
N GLU A 244 19.10 19.76 -14.97
CA GLU A 244 20.03 19.93 -16.09
C GLU A 244 21.32 20.63 -15.67
N GLN A 245 21.21 21.72 -14.93
CA GLN A 245 22.39 22.45 -14.42
C GLN A 245 23.25 21.55 -13.52
N LEU A 246 22.63 20.83 -12.59
CA LEU A 246 23.34 19.90 -11.71
C LEU A 246 24.00 18.76 -12.47
N THR A 247 23.33 18.23 -13.49
CA THR A 247 23.89 17.20 -14.38
C THR A 247 25.11 17.72 -15.13
N ARG A 248 25.05 18.91 -15.72
CA ARG A 248 26.18 19.54 -16.41
C ARG A 248 27.38 19.76 -15.48
N ARG A 249 27.14 20.22 -14.26
CA ARG A 249 28.18 20.37 -13.22
C ARG A 249 28.85 19.02 -12.89
N LEU A 250 28.08 17.96 -12.71
CA LEU A 250 28.62 16.61 -12.45
C LEU A 250 29.39 16.02 -13.64
N LEU A 251 29.04 16.42 -14.87
CA LEU A 251 29.75 16.00 -16.08
C LEU A 251 31.08 16.76 -16.24
N ASP A 252 31.18 18.00 -15.79
CA ASP A 252 32.41 18.79 -15.85
C ASP A 252 33.44 18.35 -14.78
N ARG A 253 34.52 17.72 -15.24
CA ARG A 253 35.63 17.31 -14.35
C ARG A 253 36.37 18.47 -13.68
N ARG A 254 36.26 19.70 -14.19
CA ARG A 254 36.90 20.88 -13.65
C ARG A 254 36.07 21.51 -12.52
N ASP A 255 34.77 21.21 -12.43
CA ASP A 255 33.93 21.63 -11.31
C ASP A 255 34.29 20.83 -10.05
N ARG A 256 35.28 21.31 -9.30
CA ARG A 256 35.79 20.65 -8.11
C ARG A 256 34.71 20.41 -7.05
N GLU A 257 33.79 21.34 -6.93
CA GLU A 257 32.69 21.22 -5.97
C GLU A 257 31.75 20.08 -6.35
N ALA A 258 31.27 20.02 -7.60
CA ALA A 258 30.41 18.96 -8.07
C ALA A 258 31.09 17.57 -8.02
N GLN A 259 32.42 17.50 -8.32
CA GLN A 259 33.17 16.28 -8.14
C GLN A 259 33.28 15.87 -6.66
N HIS A 260 33.32 16.84 -5.73
CA HIS A 260 33.31 16.56 -4.30
C HIS A 260 31.96 16.00 -3.81
N TRP A 261 30.84 16.33 -4.44
CA TRP A 261 29.52 15.75 -4.10
C TRP A 261 29.52 14.23 -4.19
N LEU A 262 30.35 13.64 -5.05
CA LEU A 262 30.45 12.20 -5.24
C LEU A 262 31.08 11.48 -4.04
N VAL A 263 31.65 12.19 -3.07
CA VAL A 263 32.21 11.57 -1.85
C VAL A 263 31.18 10.74 -1.10
N GLY A 264 29.93 11.21 -1.04
CA GLY A 264 28.80 10.46 -0.45
C GLY A 264 28.26 9.32 -1.32
N TRP A 265 28.82 9.12 -2.52
CA TRP A 265 28.36 8.14 -3.51
C TRP A 265 29.51 7.27 -4.03
N PRO A 266 30.05 6.34 -3.22
CA PRO A 266 31.23 5.54 -3.59
C PRO A 266 31.09 4.81 -4.93
N ALA A 267 29.88 4.36 -5.26
CA ALA A 267 29.57 3.69 -6.52
C ALA A 267 29.82 4.57 -7.76
N TYR A 268 29.68 5.89 -7.64
CA TYR A 268 29.93 6.86 -8.72
C TYR A 268 31.33 7.47 -8.63
N ARG A 269 31.79 7.76 -7.41
CA ARG A 269 33.13 8.29 -7.18
C ARG A 269 34.22 7.40 -7.79
N ASN A 270 34.10 6.12 -7.62
CA ASN A 270 35.08 5.12 -8.06
C ASN A 270 34.79 4.55 -9.46
N ASN A 271 33.65 4.90 -10.06
CA ASN A 271 33.23 4.40 -11.36
C ASN A 271 32.57 5.47 -12.22
N ARG A 272 33.42 6.21 -12.93
CA ARG A 272 32.98 7.29 -13.83
C ARG A 272 32.09 6.81 -14.96
N GLN A 273 32.35 5.62 -15.49
CA GLN A 273 31.52 5.06 -16.57
C GLN A 273 30.09 4.82 -16.10
N ARG A 274 29.92 4.34 -14.88
CA ARG A 274 28.61 4.18 -14.27
C ARG A 274 27.91 5.52 -14.06
N LEU A 275 28.62 6.55 -13.54
CA LEU A 275 28.06 7.87 -13.39
C LEU A 275 27.54 8.41 -14.71
N LEU A 276 28.35 8.29 -15.80
CA LEU A 276 27.93 8.72 -17.12
C LEU A 276 26.69 7.99 -17.61
N ALA A 277 26.66 6.64 -17.46
CA ALA A 277 25.49 5.83 -17.86
C ALA A 277 24.20 6.22 -17.14
N ASP A 278 24.31 6.72 -15.90
CA ASP A 278 23.16 7.15 -15.09
C ASP A 278 22.82 8.64 -15.26
N LEU A 279 23.69 9.46 -15.88
CA LEU A 279 23.46 10.89 -16.11
C LEU A 279 23.06 11.25 -17.55
N VAL A 280 23.46 10.44 -18.55
CA VAL A 280 23.23 10.75 -19.96
C VAL A 280 22.71 9.54 -20.72
N ASP A 281 21.99 9.80 -21.80
CA ASP A 281 21.56 8.79 -22.76
C ASP A 281 22.74 8.31 -23.65
N GLN A 282 22.45 7.36 -24.54
CA GLN A 282 23.44 6.81 -25.49
C GLN A 282 24.01 7.87 -26.46
N ARG A 283 23.34 9.02 -26.62
CA ARG A 283 23.77 10.16 -27.45
C ARG A 283 24.52 11.22 -26.66
N GLY A 284 24.67 11.04 -25.34
CA GLY A 284 25.33 11.99 -24.45
C GLY A 284 24.43 13.13 -23.96
N ASN A 285 23.12 13.08 -24.21
CA ASN A 285 22.19 14.08 -23.69
C ASN A 285 21.84 13.78 -22.23
N PRO A 286 21.70 14.81 -21.37
CA PRO A 286 21.30 14.63 -19.97
C PRO A 286 19.96 13.87 -19.85
N LEU A 287 19.94 12.88 -18.96
CA LEU A 287 18.71 12.24 -18.53
C LEU A 287 18.00 13.19 -17.55
N LEU A 288 16.94 13.82 -18.00
CA LEU A 288 16.15 14.77 -17.22
C LEU A 288 14.83 14.15 -16.77
N LEU A 289 14.09 14.90 -15.97
CA LEU A 289 12.73 14.55 -15.57
C LEU A 289 11.90 14.08 -16.77
N TYR A 290 11.32 12.91 -16.64
CA TYR A 290 10.42 12.32 -17.63
C TYR A 290 8.98 12.47 -17.16
N SER A 291 8.15 13.12 -17.95
CA SER A 291 6.71 13.25 -17.72
C SER A 291 5.96 12.27 -18.61
N ALA A 292 5.56 11.12 -18.07
CA ALA A 292 4.70 10.18 -18.79
C ALA A 292 3.25 10.69 -18.84
N THR A 293 2.88 11.56 -17.93
CA THR A 293 1.55 12.13 -17.76
C THR A 293 1.64 13.64 -17.55
N SER A 294 0.51 14.36 -17.69
CA SER A 294 0.47 15.81 -17.47
C SER A 294 0.59 16.19 -15.98
N ASP A 295 0.33 15.26 -15.08
CA ASP A 295 0.23 15.49 -13.64
C ASP A 295 1.35 14.80 -12.84
N SER A 296 2.35 14.22 -13.52
CA SER A 296 3.46 13.55 -12.84
C SER A 296 4.78 13.61 -13.62
N ALA A 297 5.88 13.52 -12.91
CA ALA A 297 7.21 13.38 -13.48
C ALA A 297 8.06 12.41 -12.65
N ASP A 298 8.96 11.70 -13.34
CA ASP A 298 9.93 10.80 -12.75
C ASP A 298 11.35 11.33 -12.98
N GLN A 299 12.15 11.37 -11.94
CA GLN A 299 13.57 11.68 -12.05
C GLN A 299 14.29 10.49 -12.68
N GLN A 300 14.93 10.73 -13.83
CA GLN A 300 15.64 9.68 -14.58
C GLN A 300 17.12 9.61 -14.19
N SER A 301 17.69 10.70 -13.70
CA SER A 301 19.09 10.77 -13.28
C SER A 301 19.24 10.93 -11.76
N PRO A 302 20.37 10.53 -11.18
CA PRO A 302 20.68 10.76 -9.78
C PRO A 302 21.21 12.19 -9.50
N ALA A 303 21.26 13.11 -10.46
CA ALA A 303 21.94 14.40 -10.32
C ALA A 303 21.39 15.22 -9.16
N LEU A 304 20.06 15.36 -9.06
CA LEU A 304 19.40 16.06 -7.96
C LEU A 304 19.72 15.39 -6.61
N SER A 305 19.62 14.07 -6.55
CA SER A 305 19.93 13.30 -5.35
C SER A 305 21.38 13.48 -4.90
N ILE A 306 22.33 13.44 -5.83
CA ILE A 306 23.75 13.66 -5.55
C ILE A 306 23.99 15.07 -5.01
N ALA A 307 23.39 16.10 -5.63
CA ALA A 307 23.55 17.48 -5.21
C ALA A 307 22.94 17.73 -3.82
N VAL A 308 21.75 17.21 -3.53
CA VAL A 308 21.12 17.31 -2.19
C VAL A 308 22.04 16.78 -1.11
N HIS A 309 22.76 15.69 -1.37
CA HIS A 309 23.70 15.09 -0.40
C HIS A 309 25.05 15.78 -0.33
N GLY A 310 25.47 16.49 -1.37
CA GLY A 310 26.87 16.92 -1.56
C GLY A 310 27.09 18.40 -1.62
N GLU A 311 26.11 19.20 -2.05
CA GLU A 311 26.27 20.62 -2.26
C GLU A 311 26.74 21.34 -0.99
N GLN A 312 27.80 22.16 -1.12
CA GLN A 312 28.42 22.91 -0.03
C GLN A 312 28.98 22.06 1.12
N GLY A 313 29.13 20.75 0.94
CA GLY A 313 29.58 19.83 1.99
C GLY A 313 28.62 19.69 3.16
N LEU A 314 27.37 20.14 3.03
CA LEU A 314 26.50 20.57 4.10
C LEU A 314 25.26 19.69 4.32
N ALA A 315 25.31 18.40 4.06
CA ALA A 315 24.20 17.53 4.45
C ALA A 315 24.55 16.67 5.69
N PRO A 316 24.88 17.28 6.87
CA PRO A 316 25.28 16.51 8.03
C PRO A 316 24.16 15.61 8.56
N GLY A 317 22.91 16.01 8.42
CA GLY A 317 21.74 15.20 8.79
C GLY A 317 21.59 13.99 7.89
N LEU A 318 21.66 14.18 6.56
CA LEU A 318 21.62 13.09 5.59
C LEU A 318 22.80 12.13 5.72
N ARG A 319 23.97 12.62 6.11
CA ARG A 319 25.17 11.78 6.32
C ARG A 319 25.10 10.94 7.59
N ARG A 320 24.50 11.46 8.65
CA ARG A 320 24.38 10.77 9.96
C ARG A 320 23.21 9.81 10.01
N ALA A 321 22.12 10.14 9.33
CA ALA A 321 20.95 9.28 9.25
C ALA A 321 21.13 8.20 8.15
N PRO A 322 20.57 7.01 8.30
CA PRO A 322 20.46 6.03 7.22
C PRO A 322 19.40 6.50 6.19
N ALA A 323 19.58 7.72 5.69
CA ALA A 323 18.65 8.46 4.84
C ALA A 323 19.22 8.66 3.44
N ARG A 324 18.34 8.69 2.46
CA ARG A 324 18.67 8.97 1.07
C ARG A 324 17.57 9.81 0.41
N MET A 325 17.99 10.89 -0.25
CA MET A 325 17.16 11.50 -1.28
C MET A 325 17.25 10.62 -2.52
N ASP A 326 16.17 9.96 -2.87
CA ASP A 326 16.11 9.02 -4.01
C ASP A 326 15.78 9.78 -5.31
N ALA A 327 16.18 9.22 -6.46
CA ALA A 327 15.61 9.60 -7.75
C ALA A 327 14.18 9.07 -7.79
N ALA A 328 13.21 9.91 -7.56
CA ALA A 328 11.86 9.50 -7.25
C ALA A 328 10.79 10.27 -8.00
N ASN A 329 9.59 9.82 -7.79
CA ASN A 329 8.36 10.29 -8.37
C ASN A 329 7.99 11.68 -7.82
N VAL A 330 7.60 12.56 -8.72
CA VAL A 330 7.09 13.90 -8.41
C VAL A 330 5.65 13.99 -8.90
N ALA A 331 4.70 14.23 -8.01
CA ALA A 331 3.34 14.59 -8.40
C ALA A 331 3.28 16.12 -8.63
N ILE A 332 2.69 16.51 -9.76
CA ILE A 332 2.52 17.91 -10.16
C ILE A 332 1.12 18.33 -9.74
N LEU A 333 1.05 19.10 -8.65
CA LEU A 333 -0.19 19.67 -8.14
C LEU A 333 -0.35 21.11 -8.61
N PRO A 334 -1.55 21.70 -8.58
CA PRO A 334 -1.80 23.01 -9.17
C PRO A 334 -0.91 24.15 -8.64
N ASP A 335 -0.50 24.08 -7.38
CA ASP A 335 0.24 25.13 -6.66
C ASP A 335 1.59 24.68 -6.09
N ARG A 336 1.94 23.38 -6.26
CA ARG A 336 3.12 22.77 -5.64
C ARG A 336 3.54 21.46 -6.29
N LEU A 337 4.78 21.06 -6.04
CA LEU A 337 5.32 19.75 -6.39
C LEU A 337 5.38 18.88 -5.14
N SER A 338 4.89 17.62 -5.23
CA SER A 338 4.98 16.67 -4.13
C SER A 338 6.01 15.58 -4.44
N PHE A 339 6.96 15.41 -3.53
CA PHE A 339 8.10 14.50 -3.66
C PHE A 339 7.95 13.28 -2.76
N ASN A 340 7.90 12.08 -3.35
CA ASN A 340 8.02 10.82 -2.64
C ASN A 340 9.47 10.32 -2.72
N ALA A 341 10.40 11.08 -2.13
CA ALA A 341 11.83 10.96 -2.42
C ALA A 341 12.75 10.77 -1.22
N LEU A 342 12.46 11.35 -0.04
CA LEU A 342 13.31 11.15 1.13
C LEU A 342 13.00 9.81 1.79
N LEU A 343 13.94 8.88 1.68
CA LEU A 343 13.83 7.51 2.17
C LEU A 343 14.73 7.30 3.39
N PHE A 344 14.23 6.54 4.36
CA PHE A 344 14.97 6.12 5.54
C PHE A 344 15.02 4.59 5.58
N ARG A 345 16.23 4.04 5.57
CA ARG A 345 16.40 2.62 5.86
C ARG A 345 16.10 2.37 7.34
N ASN A 346 15.29 1.39 7.62
CA ASN A 346 14.84 1.07 8.96
C ASN A 346 14.71 -0.43 9.16
N SER A 347 14.83 -0.85 10.41
CA SER A 347 14.52 -2.22 10.81
C SER A 347 13.02 -2.43 10.98
N ALA A 348 12.57 -3.69 11.00
CA ALA A 348 11.20 -4.04 11.34
C ALA A 348 10.80 -3.53 12.76
N ALA A 349 11.74 -3.46 13.70
CA ALA A 349 11.48 -2.89 15.03
C ALA A 349 11.20 -1.39 14.96
N GLN A 350 12.03 -0.63 14.26
CA GLN A 350 11.80 0.81 14.04
C GLN A 350 10.52 1.07 13.24
N ASN A 351 10.19 0.20 12.29
CA ASN A 351 8.94 0.29 11.56
C ASN A 351 7.72 0.15 12.48
N ARG A 352 7.74 -0.84 13.40
CA ARG A 352 6.70 -1.00 14.42
C ARG A 352 6.62 0.20 15.36
N GLU A 353 7.77 0.76 15.76
CA GLU A 353 7.80 1.97 16.58
C GLU A 353 7.09 3.14 15.87
N VAL A 354 7.35 3.35 14.59
CA VAL A 354 6.69 4.39 13.79
C VAL A 354 5.19 4.12 13.68
N ILE A 355 4.77 2.87 13.44
CA ILE A 355 3.36 2.48 13.41
C ILE A 355 2.69 2.79 14.76
N ALA A 356 3.29 2.36 15.87
CA ALA A 356 2.78 2.61 17.22
C ALA A 356 2.71 4.10 17.59
N ARG A 357 3.46 4.95 16.89
CA ARG A 357 3.42 6.41 17.03
C ARG A 357 2.51 7.08 15.97
N HIS A 358 1.61 6.35 15.36
CA HIS A 358 0.70 6.82 14.30
C HIS A 358 1.43 7.47 13.12
N GLY A 359 2.53 6.89 12.69
CA GLY A 359 3.33 7.36 11.56
C GLY A 359 4.23 8.55 11.82
N ARG A 360 4.29 9.09 13.03
CA ARG A 360 5.11 10.28 13.34
C ARG A 360 6.59 10.01 13.14
N PRO A 361 7.34 10.93 12.52
CA PRO A 361 8.78 10.79 12.34
C PRO A 361 9.53 10.64 13.67
N LEU A 362 10.61 9.87 13.63
CA LEU A 362 11.52 9.73 14.77
C LEU A 362 12.50 10.92 14.80
N GLY A 363 12.93 11.33 15.99
CA GLY A 363 13.76 12.53 16.16
C GLY A 363 15.05 12.52 15.32
N TRP A 364 15.67 11.36 15.12
CA TRP A 364 16.88 11.24 14.30
C TRP A 364 16.66 11.46 12.78
N MET A 365 15.42 11.47 12.30
CA MET A 365 15.07 11.73 10.90
C MET A 365 15.02 13.25 10.59
N VAL A 366 14.73 14.07 11.59
CA VAL A 366 14.51 15.53 11.43
C VAL A 366 15.70 16.27 10.81
N PRO A 367 16.96 16.00 11.21
CA PRO A 367 18.10 16.68 10.59
C PRO A 367 18.25 16.40 9.09
N ALA A 368 17.90 15.20 8.64
CA ALA A 368 17.94 14.88 7.20
C ALA A 368 16.86 15.64 6.41
N ALA A 369 15.67 15.81 7.00
CA ALA A 369 14.63 16.64 6.42
C ALA A 369 15.04 18.12 6.32
N ALA A 370 15.67 18.65 7.35
CA ALA A 370 16.19 20.04 7.34
C ALA A 370 17.23 20.28 6.24
N ASP A 371 18.11 19.30 5.96
CA ASP A 371 19.08 19.41 4.86
C ASP A 371 18.37 19.47 3.49
N VAL A 372 17.37 18.62 3.26
CA VAL A 372 16.58 18.63 2.03
C VAL A 372 15.82 19.95 1.88
N GLU A 373 15.18 20.43 2.94
CA GLU A 373 14.49 21.73 2.96
C GLU A 373 15.43 22.87 2.59
N SER A 374 16.60 22.94 3.25
CA SER A 374 17.62 23.95 2.98
C SER A 374 18.08 23.94 1.54
N PHE A 375 18.24 22.76 0.93
CA PHE A 375 18.59 22.63 -0.48
C PHE A 375 17.53 23.28 -1.38
N PHE A 376 16.26 22.90 -1.25
CA PHE A 376 15.20 23.42 -2.10
C PHE A 376 14.99 24.93 -1.92
N LEU A 377 15.09 25.45 -0.70
CA LEU A 377 15.00 26.89 -0.44
C LEU A 377 16.12 27.68 -1.14
N ARG A 378 17.37 27.17 -1.13
CA ARG A 378 18.47 27.78 -1.87
C ARG A 378 18.26 27.77 -3.39
N HIS A 379 17.54 26.79 -3.91
CA HIS A 379 17.27 26.63 -5.33
C HIS A 379 15.91 27.21 -5.78
N GLY A 380 15.37 28.18 -5.03
CA GLY A 380 14.24 28.98 -5.47
C GLY A 380 12.87 28.51 -5.00
N ALA A 381 12.79 27.46 -4.18
CA ALA A 381 11.56 27.13 -3.50
C ALA A 381 11.20 28.25 -2.51
N ARG A 382 9.92 28.63 -2.47
CA ARG A 382 9.40 29.57 -1.48
C ARG A 382 9.21 28.92 -0.12
N ARG A 383 8.79 27.67 -0.13
CA ARG A 383 8.48 26.89 1.06
C ARG A 383 8.59 25.39 0.79
N VAL A 384 9.04 24.66 1.79
CA VAL A 384 8.95 23.19 1.84
C VAL A 384 8.03 22.81 2.99
N HIS A 385 7.04 21.99 2.71
CA HIS A 385 6.07 21.51 3.69
C HIS A 385 6.21 20.01 3.88
N TRP A 386 6.54 19.59 5.11
CA TRP A 386 6.69 18.19 5.49
C TRP A 386 5.37 17.59 5.93
N MET A 387 5.09 16.37 5.46
CA MET A 387 3.89 15.66 5.88
C MET A 387 3.98 15.25 7.36
N PRO A 388 2.86 15.28 8.09
CA PRO A 388 2.85 14.97 9.53
C PRO A 388 3.15 13.51 9.85
N GLU A 389 2.89 12.60 8.90
CA GLU A 389 3.13 11.17 9.02
C GLU A 389 4.07 10.68 7.93
N LEU A 390 4.90 9.68 8.25
CA LEU A 390 5.75 8.98 7.30
C LEU A 390 4.91 8.09 6.39
N TYR A 391 5.35 7.92 5.16
CA TYR A 391 4.84 6.90 4.26
C TYR A 391 5.40 5.54 4.65
N ILE A 392 4.58 4.72 5.30
CA ILE A 392 4.88 3.38 5.75
C ILE A 392 4.52 2.41 4.63
N ARG A 393 5.50 1.61 4.17
CA ARG A 393 5.34 0.71 3.03
C ARG A 393 5.17 -0.75 3.42
N SER A 394 5.50 -1.12 4.65
CA SER A 394 5.41 -2.50 5.13
C SER A 394 4.97 -2.55 6.58
N ALA A 395 4.42 -3.69 6.98
CA ALA A 395 4.04 -3.98 8.34
C ALA A 395 4.33 -5.46 8.64
N ASP A 396 4.25 -5.86 9.90
CA ASP A 396 4.16 -7.27 10.25
C ASP A 396 2.88 -7.85 9.61
N GLN A 397 2.91 -9.11 9.19
CA GLN A 397 1.85 -9.72 8.40
C GLN A 397 1.15 -10.82 9.18
N ILE A 398 -0.16 -11.01 8.99
CA ILE A 398 -0.85 -12.16 9.59
C ILE A 398 -0.11 -13.45 9.24
N ALA A 399 0.14 -14.30 10.27
CA ALA A 399 0.96 -15.50 10.10
C ALA A 399 0.21 -16.62 9.38
N HIS A 400 -1.08 -16.75 9.63
CA HIS A 400 -1.90 -17.87 9.13
C HIS A 400 -3.10 -17.37 8.32
N PRO A 401 -2.87 -16.72 7.15
CA PRO A 401 -3.98 -16.37 6.26
C PRO A 401 -4.61 -17.65 5.68
N ARG A 402 -5.88 -17.58 5.30
CA ARG A 402 -6.54 -18.69 4.61
C ARG A 402 -5.85 -19.06 3.29
N MET A 403 -5.24 -18.10 2.63
CA MET A 403 -4.37 -18.29 1.47
C MET A 403 -3.35 -17.15 1.39
N ALA A 404 -2.08 -17.41 1.58
CA ALA A 404 -1.05 -16.40 1.43
C ALA A 404 -0.88 -15.99 -0.05
N LEU A 405 -0.95 -14.69 -0.33
CA LEU A 405 -0.60 -14.12 -1.65
C LEU A 405 0.88 -13.73 -1.65
N SER A 406 1.75 -14.75 -1.51
CA SER A 406 3.19 -14.57 -1.43
C SER A 406 3.82 -14.18 -2.76
N ALA A 407 5.05 -13.64 -2.74
CA ALA A 407 5.84 -13.37 -3.94
C ALA A 407 5.98 -14.61 -4.83
N GLY A 408 6.21 -15.78 -4.24
CA GLY A 408 6.27 -17.05 -4.98
C GLY A 408 4.94 -17.42 -5.65
N LEU A 409 3.79 -17.15 -5.03
CA LEU A 409 2.49 -17.35 -5.66
C LEU A 409 2.26 -16.32 -6.77
N MET A 410 2.60 -15.05 -6.55
CA MET A 410 2.53 -14.00 -7.58
C MET A 410 3.38 -14.37 -8.81
N ALA A 411 4.61 -14.86 -8.60
CA ALA A 411 5.49 -15.29 -9.69
C ALA A 411 4.92 -16.47 -10.50
N ARG A 412 4.07 -17.29 -9.91
CA ARG A 412 3.38 -18.41 -10.58
C ARG A 412 2.02 -18.04 -11.19
N GLY A 413 1.66 -16.75 -11.21
CA GLY A 413 0.41 -16.26 -11.80
C GLY A 413 -0.71 -16.00 -10.78
N GLY A 414 -0.45 -16.14 -9.48
CA GLY A 414 -1.41 -15.78 -8.44
C GLY A 414 -2.46 -16.85 -8.14
N VAL A 415 -3.63 -16.42 -7.67
CA VAL A 415 -4.74 -17.30 -7.32
C VAL A 415 -5.37 -17.97 -8.56
N PRO A 416 -6.03 -19.12 -8.42
CA PRO A 416 -6.73 -19.77 -9.52
C PRO A 416 -7.74 -18.83 -10.19
N ARG A 417 -7.80 -18.87 -11.53
CA ARG A 417 -8.67 -17.97 -12.32
C ARG A 417 -10.14 -17.92 -11.86
N PRO A 418 -10.78 -19.03 -11.48
CA PRO A 418 -12.18 -18.99 -11.02
C PRO A 418 -12.39 -18.22 -9.70
N GLU A 419 -11.33 -18.04 -8.91
CA GLU A 419 -11.35 -17.32 -7.63
C GLU A 419 -10.77 -15.89 -7.74
N ALA A 420 -10.32 -15.52 -8.94
CA ALA A 420 -9.66 -14.24 -9.17
C ALA A 420 -10.67 -13.09 -9.18
N LEU A 421 -10.42 -12.10 -8.35
CA LEU A 421 -11.12 -10.81 -8.39
C LEU A 421 -10.61 -9.96 -9.53
N GLY A 422 -9.40 -10.22 -10.01
CA GLY A 422 -8.76 -9.55 -11.11
C GLY A 422 -7.29 -9.90 -11.22
N THR A 423 -6.61 -9.18 -12.12
CA THR A 423 -5.17 -9.34 -12.39
C THR A 423 -4.44 -8.06 -12.07
N PHE A 424 -3.27 -8.20 -11.46
CA PHE A 424 -2.40 -7.10 -11.10
C PHE A 424 -0.98 -7.35 -11.59
N SER A 425 -0.30 -6.29 -12.01
CA SER A 425 1.11 -6.34 -12.38
C SER A 425 1.84 -5.16 -11.78
N TYR A 426 2.83 -5.42 -10.97
CA TYR A 426 3.64 -4.39 -10.32
C TYR A 426 5.02 -4.94 -9.94
N HIS A 427 6.00 -4.06 -9.88
CA HIS A 427 7.33 -4.41 -9.38
C HIS A 427 7.25 -4.88 -7.92
N LEU A 428 8.06 -5.86 -7.58
CA LEU A 428 8.37 -6.16 -6.18
C LEU A 428 9.37 -5.11 -5.69
N ASP A 429 8.85 -3.94 -5.38
CA ASP A 429 9.65 -2.75 -5.07
C ASP A 429 9.85 -2.61 -3.56
N PHE A 430 11.10 -2.73 -3.14
CA PHE A 430 11.51 -2.61 -1.73
C PHE A 430 12.18 -1.27 -1.41
N ARG A 431 12.38 -0.41 -2.39
CA ARG A 431 12.99 0.92 -2.21
C ARG A 431 14.26 0.89 -1.36
N GLY A 432 15.13 -0.11 -1.56
CA GLY A 432 16.40 -0.25 -0.83
C GLY A 432 16.26 -0.50 0.68
N GLY A 433 15.10 -0.95 1.15
CA GLY A 433 14.86 -1.21 2.58
C GLY A 433 15.43 -2.53 3.08
N ILE A 434 15.82 -3.44 2.20
CA ILE A 434 16.28 -4.78 2.54
C ILE A 434 17.76 -4.98 2.21
N SER A 435 18.41 -5.89 2.93
CA SER A 435 19.82 -6.25 2.71
C SER A 435 20.02 -7.28 1.61
N ALA A 436 18.98 -8.03 1.25
CA ALA A 436 19.03 -9.01 0.18
C ALA A 436 18.84 -8.35 -1.19
N TYR A 437 19.62 -8.81 -2.19
CA TYR A 437 19.35 -8.45 -3.58
C TYR A 437 18.12 -9.23 -4.05
N VAL A 438 17.05 -8.50 -4.34
CA VAL A 438 15.88 -9.04 -5.04
C VAL A 438 15.88 -8.44 -6.42
N PRO A 439 16.05 -9.25 -7.48
CA PRO A 439 15.96 -8.73 -8.84
C PRO A 439 14.61 -8.04 -9.04
N PRO A 440 14.54 -6.99 -9.84
CA PRO A 440 13.32 -6.25 -10.10
C PRO A 440 12.34 -7.12 -10.92
N ALA A 441 11.76 -8.12 -10.28
CA ALA A 441 10.70 -8.91 -10.89
C ALA A 441 9.41 -8.10 -10.92
N LYS A 442 8.72 -8.15 -12.04
CA LYS A 442 7.41 -7.54 -12.26
C LYS A 442 6.41 -8.63 -12.61
N PRO A 443 5.93 -9.39 -11.61
CA PRO A 443 4.99 -10.46 -11.87
C PRO A 443 3.64 -9.89 -12.31
N THR A 444 2.99 -10.59 -13.24
CA THR A 444 1.58 -10.43 -13.54
C THR A 444 0.83 -11.58 -12.90
N PHE A 445 -0.09 -11.29 -12.00
CA PHE A 445 -0.73 -12.30 -11.18
C PHE A 445 -2.21 -12.00 -10.91
N ASN A 446 -2.99 -13.04 -10.77
CA ASN A 446 -4.36 -12.96 -10.29
C ASN A 446 -4.37 -12.79 -8.77
N PHE A 447 -5.25 -11.94 -8.26
CA PHE A 447 -5.44 -11.76 -6.83
C PHE A 447 -6.87 -12.11 -6.41
N GLY A 448 -7.00 -12.55 -5.16
CA GLY A 448 -8.26 -12.81 -4.48
C GLY A 448 -8.31 -12.03 -3.16
N TYR A 449 -9.26 -12.39 -2.25
CA TYR A 449 -9.36 -11.73 -0.94
C TYR A 449 -8.96 -12.65 0.22
N ARG A 450 -8.74 -13.96 0.01
CA ARG A 450 -8.51 -14.93 1.09
C ARG A 450 -7.21 -14.71 1.87
N HIS A 451 -6.27 -13.93 1.33
CA HIS A 451 -5.07 -13.52 2.06
C HIS A 451 -5.38 -12.52 3.17
N THR A 452 -6.55 -11.86 3.15
CA THR A 452 -6.99 -10.95 4.22
C THR A 452 -7.61 -11.67 5.41
N LEU A 453 -7.90 -12.98 5.31
CA LEU A 453 -8.65 -13.73 6.31
C LEU A 453 -7.70 -14.51 7.22
N PRO A 454 -7.53 -14.13 8.50
CA PRO A 454 -6.80 -14.94 9.48
C PRO A 454 -7.58 -16.22 9.79
N ARG A 455 -6.86 -17.27 10.18
CA ARG A 455 -7.52 -18.55 10.57
C ARG A 455 -8.08 -18.50 11.98
N GLU A 456 -7.56 -17.63 12.82
CA GLU A 456 -7.85 -17.56 14.25
C GLU A 456 -9.20 -16.90 14.55
N VAL A 457 -9.65 -15.95 13.70
CA VAL A 457 -10.88 -15.19 13.94
C VAL A 457 -11.78 -15.24 12.72
N SER A 458 -12.99 -15.78 12.90
CA SER A 458 -13.90 -16.14 11.80
C SER A 458 -14.60 -14.97 11.12
N ASN A 459 -14.76 -13.84 11.82
CA ASN A 459 -15.48 -12.66 11.35
C ASN A 459 -14.57 -11.42 11.27
N LEU A 460 -13.25 -11.61 11.18
CA LEU A 460 -12.26 -10.54 11.01
C LEU A 460 -11.53 -10.71 9.67
N ALA A 461 -11.33 -9.60 8.97
CA ALA A 461 -10.41 -9.51 7.85
C ALA A 461 -9.36 -8.42 8.09
N VAL A 462 -8.13 -8.61 7.59
CA VAL A 462 -7.05 -7.62 7.62
C VAL A 462 -6.79 -7.14 6.19
N LEU A 463 -7.03 -5.87 5.92
CA LEU A 463 -6.93 -5.27 4.58
C LEU A 463 -5.80 -4.23 4.53
N GLY A 464 -4.77 -4.48 3.77
CA GLY A 464 -3.63 -3.59 3.64
C GLY A 464 -2.29 -4.32 3.74
N PRO A 465 -1.18 -3.61 3.95
CA PRO A 465 0.16 -4.20 4.00
C PRO A 465 0.33 -5.31 5.05
N ALA A 466 -0.44 -5.26 6.14
CA ALA A 466 -0.39 -6.26 7.21
C ALA A 466 -1.16 -7.56 6.89
N SER A 467 -1.84 -7.65 5.76
CA SER A 467 -2.50 -8.89 5.34
C SER A 467 -1.50 -9.97 4.91
N GLY A 468 -1.97 -11.16 4.57
CA GLY A 468 -1.14 -12.33 4.27
C GLY A 468 -0.44 -12.29 2.91
N PHE A 469 0.35 -11.25 2.63
CA PHE A 469 1.16 -11.17 1.41
C PHE A 469 2.40 -12.08 1.41
N GLY A 470 2.76 -12.66 2.55
CA GLY A 470 3.87 -13.62 2.64
C GLY A 470 5.22 -13.03 2.25
N GLY A 471 5.87 -12.33 3.18
CA GLY A 471 7.24 -11.85 3.02
C GLY A 471 7.39 -10.83 1.89
N LEU A 472 8.17 -11.15 0.87
CA LEU A 472 8.46 -10.26 -0.26
C LEU A 472 7.22 -9.93 -1.12
N GLY A 473 6.10 -10.61 -0.95
CA GLY A 473 4.84 -10.24 -1.59
C GLY A 473 4.36 -8.83 -1.22
N GLN A 474 4.81 -8.29 -0.08
CA GLN A 474 4.52 -6.90 0.30
C GLN A 474 5.03 -5.86 -0.71
N GLY A 475 6.08 -6.15 -1.48
CA GLY A 475 6.58 -5.24 -2.50
C GLY A 475 5.51 -4.81 -3.51
N ALA A 476 4.56 -5.70 -3.85
CA ALA A 476 3.36 -5.38 -4.62
C ALA A 476 2.13 -5.18 -3.72
N GLY A 477 2.05 -5.90 -2.60
CA GLY A 477 0.91 -5.89 -1.68
C GLY A 477 0.63 -4.55 -1.00
N ARG A 478 1.59 -3.65 -0.94
CA ARG A 478 1.46 -2.29 -0.39
C ARG A 478 0.71 -1.31 -1.29
N ILE A 479 0.43 -1.68 -2.54
CA ILE A 479 -0.11 -0.76 -3.53
C ILE A 479 -1.59 -0.47 -3.27
N ILE A 480 -1.94 0.81 -3.24
CA ILE A 480 -3.30 1.31 -2.94
C ILE A 480 -4.33 0.71 -3.90
N GLU A 481 -4.04 0.68 -5.22
CA GLU A 481 -4.95 0.12 -6.22
C GLU A 481 -5.27 -1.34 -5.96
N LEU A 482 -4.27 -2.14 -5.61
CA LEU A 482 -4.47 -3.56 -5.28
C LEU A 482 -5.38 -3.72 -4.06
N ASN A 483 -5.09 -2.99 -2.98
CA ASN A 483 -5.85 -3.11 -1.74
C ASN A 483 -7.28 -2.58 -1.87
N ILE A 484 -7.53 -1.51 -2.63
CA ILE A 484 -8.90 -1.06 -2.93
C ILE A 484 -9.64 -2.13 -3.76
N SER A 485 -8.96 -2.77 -4.71
CA SER A 485 -9.56 -3.82 -5.54
C SER A 485 -9.87 -5.08 -4.73
N VAL A 486 -8.99 -5.47 -3.82
CA VAL A 486 -9.24 -6.54 -2.82
C VAL A 486 -10.42 -6.16 -1.92
N GLY A 487 -10.49 -4.91 -1.46
CA GLY A 487 -11.57 -4.38 -0.64
C GLY A 487 -12.94 -4.47 -1.32
N GLN A 488 -12.99 -4.35 -2.66
CA GLN A 488 -14.23 -4.57 -3.41
C GLN A 488 -14.74 -6.01 -3.28
N GLY A 489 -13.87 -7.00 -3.48
CA GLY A 489 -14.23 -8.39 -3.31
C GLY A 489 -14.57 -8.74 -1.86
N LEU A 490 -13.82 -8.17 -0.91
CA LEU A 490 -14.07 -8.36 0.52
C LEU A 490 -15.44 -7.79 0.93
N ALA A 491 -15.86 -6.65 0.40
CA ALA A 491 -17.19 -6.10 0.66
C ALA A 491 -18.31 -7.00 0.12
N ILE A 492 -18.12 -7.60 -1.05
CA ILE A 492 -19.07 -8.60 -1.62
C ILE A 492 -19.10 -9.85 -0.72
N ALA A 493 -17.93 -10.39 -0.34
CA ALA A 493 -17.83 -11.55 0.55
C ALA A 493 -18.51 -11.28 1.91
N SER A 494 -18.30 -10.10 2.49
CA SER A 494 -18.93 -9.67 3.74
C SER A 494 -20.46 -9.64 3.62
N ALA A 495 -20.98 -9.11 2.53
CA ALA A 495 -22.42 -9.08 2.30
C ALA A 495 -23.01 -10.48 2.15
N LEU A 496 -22.34 -11.40 1.44
CA LEU A 496 -22.77 -12.80 1.32
C LEU A 496 -22.68 -13.55 2.67
N ALA A 497 -21.61 -13.30 3.45
CA ALA A 497 -21.44 -13.88 4.78
C ALA A 497 -22.60 -13.47 5.70
N LEU A 498 -22.94 -12.20 5.76
CA LEU A 498 -24.06 -11.68 6.56
C LEU A 498 -25.41 -12.21 6.07
N ALA A 499 -25.65 -12.24 4.76
CA ALA A 499 -26.88 -12.75 4.17
C ALA A 499 -27.17 -14.21 4.59
N ARG A 500 -26.11 -15.02 4.66
CA ARG A 500 -26.20 -16.46 4.91
C ARG A 500 -25.81 -16.89 6.33
N ARG A 501 -25.40 -15.95 7.16
CA ARG A 501 -24.85 -16.21 8.51
C ARG A 501 -23.66 -17.18 8.48
N LEU A 502 -22.75 -16.96 7.56
CA LEU A 502 -21.54 -17.77 7.38
C LEU A 502 -20.30 -17.05 7.90
N PRO A 503 -19.29 -17.77 8.38
CA PRO A 503 -17.95 -17.23 8.51
C PRO A 503 -17.44 -16.67 7.18
N LEU A 504 -16.63 -15.61 7.18
CA LEU A 504 -16.06 -15.05 5.94
C LEU A 504 -15.30 -16.09 5.11
N ALA A 505 -14.62 -17.02 5.76
CA ALA A 505 -13.86 -18.08 5.11
C ALA A 505 -14.73 -19.13 4.41
N ALA A 506 -16.01 -19.26 4.78
CA ALA A 506 -16.96 -20.21 4.19
C ALA A 506 -17.65 -19.66 2.93
N VAL A 507 -17.46 -18.37 2.63
CA VAL A 507 -17.99 -17.78 1.38
C VAL A 507 -17.17 -18.31 0.20
N ASP A 508 -17.84 -18.87 -0.80
CA ASP A 508 -17.17 -19.37 -2.02
C ASP A 508 -16.51 -18.21 -2.79
N PRO A 509 -15.18 -18.20 -2.93
CA PRO A 509 -14.47 -17.14 -3.66
C PRO A 509 -14.85 -17.08 -5.14
N ARG A 510 -15.31 -18.18 -5.73
CA ARG A 510 -15.78 -18.23 -7.12
C ARG A 510 -17.09 -17.45 -7.29
N GLU A 511 -17.94 -17.48 -6.28
CA GLU A 511 -19.17 -16.69 -6.28
C GLU A 511 -18.86 -15.20 -6.16
N VAL A 512 -17.94 -14.83 -5.27
CA VAL A 512 -17.47 -13.43 -5.15
C VAL A 512 -16.90 -12.95 -6.47
N ALA A 513 -16.05 -13.74 -7.13
CA ALA A 513 -15.47 -13.41 -8.43
C ALA A 513 -16.53 -13.19 -9.52
N ARG A 514 -17.60 -14.01 -9.54
CA ARG A 514 -18.73 -13.84 -10.49
C ARG A 514 -19.56 -12.58 -10.23
N LEU A 515 -19.60 -12.10 -9.01
CA LEU A 515 -20.33 -10.89 -8.62
C LEU A 515 -19.50 -9.60 -8.82
N MET A 516 -18.22 -9.72 -9.17
CA MET A 516 -17.42 -8.53 -9.57
C MET A 516 -18.03 -7.88 -10.81
N PRO A 517 -18.03 -6.53 -10.86
CA PRO A 517 -18.60 -5.80 -12.00
C PRO A 517 -17.97 -6.18 -13.33
N ALA A 518 -18.77 -6.22 -14.39
CA ALA A 518 -18.29 -6.46 -15.76
C ALA A 518 -17.21 -5.42 -16.15
N GLY A 519 -16.21 -5.86 -16.89
CA GLY A 519 -15.07 -5.04 -17.31
C GLY A 519 -13.82 -5.18 -16.42
N PHE A 520 -13.92 -5.89 -15.31
CA PHE A 520 -12.76 -6.32 -14.54
C PHE A 520 -12.47 -7.79 -14.86
N ALA A 521 -11.78 -8.03 -15.96
CA ALA A 521 -11.45 -9.38 -16.40
C ALA A 521 -9.97 -9.69 -16.08
N PRO A 522 -9.65 -10.88 -15.58
CA PRO A 522 -8.29 -11.35 -15.49
C PRO A 522 -7.62 -11.37 -16.86
N TYR A 523 -6.35 -11.01 -16.94
CA TYR A 523 -5.58 -11.17 -18.17
C TYR A 523 -5.52 -12.64 -18.60
N GLY A 524 -5.35 -12.86 -19.89
CA GLY A 524 -5.00 -14.15 -20.42
C GLY A 524 -3.65 -14.68 -19.91
N ARG A 525 -3.17 -15.79 -20.46
CA ARG A 525 -1.84 -16.32 -20.14
C ARG A 525 -0.77 -15.28 -20.48
N PRO A 526 0.28 -15.12 -19.65
CA PRO A 526 1.39 -14.24 -19.96
C PRO A 526 2.03 -14.61 -21.30
N SER A 527 2.44 -13.62 -22.08
CA SER A 527 3.22 -13.83 -23.30
C SER A 527 4.66 -14.28 -22.99
N GLY A 528 5.45 -14.64 -24.02
CA GLY A 528 6.76 -15.27 -23.87
C GLY A 528 7.76 -14.50 -22.98
N SER A 529 7.86 -13.16 -23.10
CA SER A 529 8.78 -12.36 -22.27
C SER A 529 8.32 -12.27 -20.81
N THR A 530 7.01 -12.17 -20.58
CA THR A 530 6.43 -12.23 -19.23
C THR A 530 6.56 -13.63 -18.65
N ALA A 531 6.44 -14.68 -19.47
CA ALA A 531 6.67 -16.06 -19.04
C ALA A 531 8.14 -16.27 -18.63
N PHE A 532 9.09 -15.69 -19.34
CA PHE A 532 10.52 -15.72 -18.97
C PHE A 532 10.80 -14.94 -17.69
N SER A 533 10.24 -13.73 -17.54
CA SER A 533 10.36 -12.95 -16.30
C SER A 533 9.71 -13.65 -15.12
N LEU A 534 8.57 -14.33 -15.33
CA LEU A 534 7.92 -15.17 -14.33
C LEU A 534 8.74 -16.41 -14.00
N PHE A 535 9.39 -17.04 -14.99
CA PHE A 535 10.30 -18.17 -14.79
C PHE A 535 11.52 -17.75 -13.97
N LEU A 536 12.14 -16.63 -14.33
CA LEU A 536 13.27 -16.07 -13.59
C LEU A 536 12.85 -15.68 -12.17
N GLY A 537 11.71 -15.03 -12.03
CA GLY A 537 11.09 -14.72 -10.74
C GLY A 537 10.81 -15.98 -9.91
N ARG A 538 10.32 -17.07 -10.52
CA ARG A 538 10.13 -18.37 -9.86
C ARG A 538 11.43 -18.92 -9.29
N LEU A 539 12.47 -18.91 -10.10
CA LEU A 539 13.80 -19.41 -9.69
C LEU A 539 14.35 -18.59 -8.51
N LEU A 540 14.23 -17.27 -8.59
CA LEU A 540 14.74 -16.35 -7.58
C LEU A 540 13.93 -16.41 -6.27
N TYR A 541 12.60 -16.53 -6.35
CA TYR A 541 11.77 -16.71 -5.15
C TYR A 541 11.86 -18.12 -4.54
N GLN A 542 12.18 -19.14 -5.32
CA GLN A 542 12.59 -20.42 -4.77
C GLN A 542 13.92 -20.32 -4.02
N LEU A 543 14.86 -19.52 -4.53
CA LEU A 543 16.13 -19.22 -3.86
C LEU A 543 15.94 -18.34 -2.60
N GLU A 544 14.83 -17.60 -2.46
CA GLU A 544 14.44 -16.88 -1.23
C GLU A 544 14.47 -17.78 0.02
N SER A 545 14.18 -19.08 -0.17
CA SER A 545 14.23 -20.09 0.88
C SER A 545 15.62 -20.65 1.16
N TRP A 546 16.60 -20.46 0.27
CA TRP A 546 17.89 -21.13 0.28
C TRP A 546 19.08 -20.21 0.57
N PHE A 547 18.98 -18.91 0.21
CA PHE A 547 20.04 -17.93 0.40
C PHE A 547 19.55 -16.64 1.06
N PRO A 548 19.64 -16.52 2.40
CA PRO A 548 19.14 -15.35 3.13
C PRO A 548 20.00 -14.08 2.99
N ARG A 549 21.13 -14.14 2.30
CA ARG A 549 22.03 -12.98 2.13
C ARG A 549 22.74 -13.04 0.78
N TRP A 550 22.32 -12.16 -0.15
CA TRP A 550 23.13 -11.87 -1.33
C TRP A 550 23.74 -10.47 -1.25
N PRO A 551 25.07 -10.31 -1.56
CA PRO A 551 25.85 -9.14 -1.14
C PRO A 551 25.75 -7.92 -2.06
N TRP A 552 24.77 -7.80 -2.95
CA TRP A 552 24.76 -6.74 -3.97
C TRP A 552 23.47 -5.95 -3.99
N GLU A 553 23.44 -4.84 -3.25
CA GLU A 553 22.67 -3.65 -3.64
C GLU A 553 23.62 -2.60 -4.20
N PRO A 554 23.51 -2.23 -5.49
CA PRO A 554 24.19 -1.05 -5.98
C PRO A 554 23.53 0.18 -5.35
N GLY A 555 24.21 0.83 -4.42
CA GLY A 555 23.87 2.17 -3.98
C GLY A 555 23.39 2.40 -2.54
N TRP A 556 23.22 1.38 -1.70
CA TRP A 556 22.82 1.55 -0.30
C TRP A 556 23.94 1.24 0.71
N HIS A 557 25.18 1.51 0.39
CA HIS A 557 26.19 1.55 1.43
C HIS A 557 26.09 2.90 2.14
N SER A 558 25.56 2.89 3.37
CA SER A 558 25.79 3.97 4.31
C SER A 558 27.30 4.23 4.38
N PRO A 559 27.79 5.48 4.27
CA PRO A 559 29.19 5.78 4.51
C PRO A 559 29.64 5.53 5.95
N LEU A 560 28.78 5.02 6.81
CA LEU A 560 29.01 4.76 8.23
C LEU A 560 29.06 3.25 8.61
N ALA A 561 29.15 2.35 7.63
CA ALA A 561 29.39 0.93 7.89
C ALA A 561 30.83 0.55 7.45
N SER A 562 31.81 1.25 7.96
CA SER A 562 33.21 0.84 8.02
C SER A 562 33.75 1.12 9.40
#